data_548f7e75ab5c9fc2dec64915c129b761
#
_entry.id   548f7e75ab5c9fc2dec64915c129b761
#
_cell.length_a   1.000
_cell.length_b   1.000
_cell.length_c   1.000
_cell.angle_alpha   90.00
_cell.angle_beta   90.00
_cell.angle_gamma   90.00
#
_symmetry.space_group_name_H-M   'P 1'
#
loop_
_entity.id
_entity.type
_entity.pdbx_description
1 polymer ?
#
loop_
_entity_poly.entity_id
_entity_poly.type
_entity_poly.pdbx_seq_one_letter_code
_entity_poly.pdbx_strand_id
1 'polypeptide(L)'
;MTRQDADLLQGTLDLLILKTVALEPIHGYGISLRIQQVTRDALRVRQGSLYPALYRLERRGWIDYEWGASENGRRAKYYRLTKAGRKQLVNETESWERLSAAVNCILETS
;
A
#
# COMPACT_ATOMS: atom_id res chain seq x y z
N MET A 1 19.65 1.65 11.22
CA MET A 1 18.22 1.96 11.26
C MET A 1 17.79 2.63 9.97
N THR A 2 16.70 2.22 9.46
CA THR A 2 16.19 2.83 8.25
C THR A 2 14.99 3.68 8.58
N ARG A 3 15.05 4.93 8.20
CA ARG A 3 13.97 5.86 8.47
C ARG A 3 12.71 5.51 7.71
N GLN A 4 12.86 4.83 6.60
CA GLN A 4 11.74 4.40 5.78
C GLN A 4 10.73 3.57 6.57
N ASP A 5 11.22 2.80 7.54
CA ASP A 5 10.34 1.92 8.32
C ASP A 5 9.36 2.71 9.18
N ALA A 6 9.76 3.89 9.65
CA ALA A 6 8.95 4.65 10.59
C ALA A 6 8.33 5.88 9.96
N ASP A 7 8.90 6.38 8.86
CA ASP A 7 8.57 7.70 8.34
C ASP A 7 7.72 7.67 7.08
N LEU A 8 7.15 6.53 6.74
CA LEU A 8 6.31 6.43 5.56
C LEU A 8 5.01 7.19 5.79
N LEU A 9 4.77 8.21 4.98
CA LEU A 9 3.60 9.04 5.12
C LEU A 9 2.34 8.26 4.78
N GLN A 10 1.23 8.65 5.42
CA GLN A 10 -0.02 7.94 5.24
C GLN A 10 -0.44 7.84 3.78
N GLY A 11 -0.35 8.93 3.02
CA GLY A 11 -0.72 8.91 1.60
C GLY A 11 0.14 7.97 0.79
N THR A 12 1.43 7.93 1.08
CA THR A 12 2.34 7.02 0.39
C THR A 12 2.01 5.58 0.72
N LEU A 13 1.74 5.29 1.98
CA LEU A 13 1.36 3.93 2.38
C LEU A 13 0.07 3.50 1.71
N ASP A 14 -0.92 4.40 1.65
CA ASP A 14 -2.19 4.10 0.99
C ASP A 14 -1.98 3.74 -0.48
N LEU A 15 -1.14 4.50 -1.17
CA LEU A 15 -0.83 4.22 -2.57
C LEU A 15 -0.20 2.84 -2.74
N LEU A 16 0.75 2.49 -1.87
CA LEU A 16 1.42 1.20 -1.94
C LEU A 16 0.43 0.05 -1.72
N ILE A 17 -0.47 0.20 -0.76
CA ILE A 17 -1.45 -0.83 -0.48
C ILE A 17 -2.42 -0.97 -1.65
N LEU A 18 -2.97 0.14 -2.13
CA LEU A 18 -3.93 0.10 -3.23
C LEU A 18 -3.34 -0.57 -4.45
N LYS A 19 -2.10 -0.24 -4.80
CA LYS A 19 -1.45 -0.85 -5.95
C LYS A 19 -1.21 -2.34 -5.74
N THR A 20 -0.79 -2.72 -4.55
CA THR A 20 -0.49 -4.12 -4.25
C THR A 20 -1.75 -4.98 -4.35
N VAL A 21 -2.87 -4.52 -3.79
CA VAL A 21 -4.10 -5.31 -3.85
C VAL A 21 -4.76 -5.25 -5.23
N ALA A 22 -4.41 -4.25 -6.04
CA ALA A 22 -4.94 -4.16 -7.41
C ALA A 22 -4.43 -5.30 -8.28
N LEU A 23 -3.26 -5.83 -7.98
CA LEU A 23 -2.66 -6.88 -8.80
C LEU A 23 -3.34 -8.22 -8.58
N GLU A 24 -3.73 -8.52 -7.34
CA GLU A 24 -4.44 -9.75 -6.99
C GLU A 24 -4.89 -9.64 -5.54
N PRO A 25 -5.93 -10.39 -5.16
CA PRO A 25 -6.33 -10.43 -3.76
C PRO A 25 -5.20 -10.97 -2.90
N ILE A 26 -4.98 -10.36 -1.74
CA ILE A 26 -3.83 -10.71 -0.92
C ILE A 26 -4.12 -10.34 0.54
N HIS A 27 -3.66 -11.16 1.47
CA HIS A 27 -3.86 -10.89 2.90
C HIS A 27 -2.79 -9.91 3.41
N GLY A 28 -3.02 -9.38 4.62
CA GLY A 28 -2.19 -8.30 5.15
C GLY A 28 -0.71 -8.61 5.19
N TYR A 29 -0.35 -9.79 5.72
CA TYR A 29 1.05 -10.17 5.77
C TYR A 29 1.66 -10.23 4.37
N GLY A 30 0.89 -10.74 3.42
CA GLY A 30 1.35 -10.81 2.03
C GLY A 30 1.56 -9.43 1.42
N ILE A 31 0.72 -8.45 1.81
CA ILE A 31 0.89 -7.08 1.32
C ILE A 31 2.25 -6.53 1.75
N SER A 32 2.56 -6.63 3.04
CA SER A 32 3.82 -6.08 3.52
C SER A 32 5.01 -6.84 2.93
N LEU A 33 4.88 -8.15 2.78
CA LEU A 33 5.94 -8.95 2.19
C LEU A 33 6.17 -8.58 0.72
N ARG A 34 5.09 -8.39 -0.04
CA ARG A 34 5.18 -8.02 -1.44
C ARG A 34 5.85 -6.65 -1.61
N ILE A 35 5.49 -5.69 -0.77
CA ILE A 35 6.10 -4.37 -0.84
C ILE A 35 7.60 -4.48 -0.58
N GLN A 36 7.99 -5.25 0.43
CA GLN A 36 9.39 -5.46 0.74
C GLN A 36 10.13 -6.12 -0.41
N GLN A 37 9.54 -7.16 -0.97
CA GLN A 37 10.18 -7.90 -2.06
C GLN A 37 10.33 -7.07 -3.33
N VAL A 38 9.28 -6.38 -3.73
CA VAL A 38 9.30 -5.60 -4.97
C VAL A 38 10.29 -4.45 -4.87
N THR A 39 10.41 -3.86 -3.69
CA THR A 39 11.33 -2.73 -3.50
C THR A 39 12.72 -3.18 -3.09
N ARG A 40 12.99 -4.49 -3.08
CA ARG A 40 14.29 -5.05 -2.70
C ARG A 40 14.75 -4.52 -1.35
N ASP A 41 13.84 -4.62 -0.38
CA ASP A 41 14.06 -4.20 1.01
C ASP A 41 14.20 -2.69 1.20
N ALA A 42 13.98 -1.90 0.15
CA ALA A 42 14.06 -0.44 0.31
C ALA A 42 12.92 0.07 1.19
N LEU A 43 11.75 -0.57 1.11
CA LEU A 43 10.61 -0.19 1.93
C LEU A 43 10.14 -1.40 2.74
N ARG A 44 9.86 -1.16 4.01
CA ARG A 44 9.29 -2.16 4.89
C ARG A 44 8.11 -1.53 5.60
N VAL A 45 6.98 -2.21 5.57
CA VAL A 45 5.77 -1.72 6.21
C VAL A 45 5.52 -2.57 7.44
N ARG A 46 5.59 -1.95 8.60
CA ARG A 46 5.35 -2.64 9.86
C ARG A 46 3.87 -2.91 10.03
N GLN A 47 3.54 -4.01 10.68
CA GLN A 47 2.15 -4.37 10.91
C GLN A 47 1.42 -3.31 11.71
N GLY A 48 2.11 -2.63 12.62
CA GLY A 48 1.51 -1.55 13.39
C GLY A 48 1.04 -0.38 12.54
N SER A 49 1.61 -0.18 11.36
CA SER A 49 1.17 0.83 10.42
C SER A 49 0.21 0.25 9.39
N LEU A 50 0.46 -1.00 8.99
CA LEU A 50 -0.30 -1.62 7.92
C LEU A 50 -1.77 -1.85 8.28
N TYR A 51 -2.03 -2.46 9.43
CA TYR A 51 -3.41 -2.83 9.76
C TYR A 51 -4.31 -1.64 10.01
N PRO A 52 -3.88 -0.57 10.68
CA PRO A 52 -4.71 0.64 10.73
C PRO A 52 -4.97 1.23 9.36
N ALA A 53 -4.01 1.15 8.44
CA ALA A 53 -4.20 1.65 7.08
C ALA A 53 -5.23 0.81 6.34
N LEU A 54 -5.15 -0.52 6.45
CA LEU A 54 -6.12 -1.40 5.83
C LEU A 54 -7.53 -1.12 6.35
N TYR A 55 -7.66 -0.93 7.64
CA TYR A 55 -8.95 -0.61 8.24
C TYR A 55 -9.50 0.70 7.68
N ARG A 56 -8.66 1.72 7.58
CA ARG A 56 -9.06 3.02 7.06
C ARG A 56 -9.50 2.92 5.61
N LEU A 57 -8.74 2.21 4.78
CA LEU A 57 -9.07 2.05 3.36
C LEU A 57 -10.35 1.25 3.18
N GLU A 58 -10.55 0.25 4.02
CA GLU A 58 -11.77 -0.55 3.99
C GLU A 58 -12.97 0.33 4.35
N ARG A 59 -12.84 1.17 5.37
CA ARG A 59 -13.93 2.05 5.78
C ARG A 59 -14.28 3.08 4.71
N ARG A 60 -13.30 3.45 3.90
CA ARG A 60 -13.57 4.37 2.80
C ARG A 60 -14.16 3.68 1.57
N GLY A 61 -14.27 2.36 1.62
CA GLY A 61 -14.84 1.62 0.53
C GLY A 61 -13.90 1.42 -0.65
N TRP A 62 -12.61 1.65 -0.46
CA TRP A 62 -11.63 1.51 -1.54
C TRP A 62 -11.10 0.08 -1.66
N ILE A 63 -11.14 -0.68 -0.56
CA ILE A 63 -10.85 -2.10 -0.58
C ILE A 63 -11.96 -2.82 0.17
N ASP A 64 -12.19 -4.08 -0.18
CA ASP A 64 -13.02 -4.97 0.60
C ASP A 64 -12.24 -6.27 0.75
N TYR A 65 -12.87 -7.29 1.29
CA TYR A 65 -12.14 -8.52 1.53
C TYR A 65 -13.06 -9.72 1.47
N GLU A 66 -12.44 -10.86 1.31
CA GLU A 66 -13.10 -12.15 1.37
C GLU A 66 -12.28 -13.03 2.31
N TRP A 67 -12.95 -13.81 3.13
CA TRP A 67 -12.25 -14.73 4.01
C TRP A 67 -11.69 -15.88 3.21
N GLY A 68 -10.46 -16.27 3.53
CA GLY A 68 -9.82 -17.41 2.90
C GLY A 68 -8.86 -18.06 3.87
N ALA A 69 -8.21 -19.14 3.44
CA ALA A 69 -7.22 -19.81 4.25
C ALA A 69 -5.83 -19.31 3.87
N SER A 70 -5.02 -19.01 4.88
CA SER A 70 -3.61 -18.69 4.64
C SER A 70 -2.82 -19.98 4.52
N GLU A 71 -1.53 -19.83 4.22
CA GLU A 71 -0.64 -20.99 4.00
C GLU A 71 -0.60 -21.93 5.19
N ASN A 72 -0.76 -21.40 6.40
CA ASN A 72 -0.71 -22.24 7.60
C ASN A 72 -2.11 -22.68 8.04
N GLY A 73 -3.10 -22.57 7.18
CA GLY A 73 -4.45 -23.06 7.46
C GLY A 73 -5.33 -22.14 8.27
N ARG A 74 -4.83 -20.98 8.67
CA ARG A 74 -5.62 -20.03 9.44
C ARG A 74 -6.48 -19.18 8.52
N ARG A 75 -7.60 -18.71 9.05
CA ARG A 75 -8.45 -17.79 8.31
C ARG A 75 -7.74 -16.46 8.17
N ALA A 76 -7.86 -15.86 7.00
CA ALA A 76 -7.27 -14.56 6.73
C ALA A 76 -8.20 -13.79 5.81
N LYS A 77 -8.17 -12.46 5.96
CA LYS A 77 -8.88 -11.58 5.04
C LYS A 77 -8.00 -11.39 3.81
N TYR A 78 -8.56 -11.71 2.65
CA TYR A 78 -7.89 -11.45 1.38
C TYR A 78 -8.48 -10.18 0.82
N TYR A 79 -7.69 -9.12 0.86
CA TYR A 79 -8.13 -7.79 0.44
C TYR A 79 -8.06 -7.66 -1.08
N ARG A 80 -9.01 -6.92 -1.61
CA ARG A 80 -9.07 -6.69 -3.05
C ARG A 80 -9.57 -5.27 -3.28
N LEU A 81 -9.27 -4.74 -4.46
CA LEU A 81 -9.63 -3.39 -4.81
C LEU A 81 -11.09 -3.34 -5.26
N THR A 82 -11.83 -2.35 -4.75
CA THR A 82 -13.18 -2.11 -5.22
C THR A 82 -13.14 -1.22 -6.46
N LYS A 83 -14.29 -1.01 -7.09
CA LYS A 83 -14.38 -0.08 -8.21
C LYS A 83 -13.96 1.33 -7.77
N ALA A 84 -14.45 1.77 -6.60
CA ALA A 84 -14.05 3.07 -6.07
C ALA A 84 -12.55 3.11 -5.78
N GLY A 85 -11.99 1.98 -5.31
CA GLY A 85 -10.56 1.91 -5.06
C GLY A 85 -9.73 2.01 -6.31
N ARG A 86 -10.21 1.46 -7.43
CA ARG A 86 -9.47 1.60 -8.70
C ARG A 86 -9.39 3.06 -9.11
N LYS A 87 -10.48 3.79 -8.95
CA LYS A 87 -10.50 5.20 -9.25
C LYS A 87 -9.55 5.96 -8.34
N GLN A 88 -9.57 5.61 -7.05
CA GLN A 88 -8.69 6.25 -6.08
C GLN A 88 -7.22 5.94 -6.39
N LEU A 89 -6.91 4.73 -6.84
CA LEU A 89 -5.54 4.38 -7.20
C LEU A 89 -5.03 5.27 -8.33
N VAL A 90 -5.87 5.54 -9.33
CA VAL A 90 -5.47 6.44 -10.42
C VAL A 90 -5.16 7.83 -9.87
N ASN A 91 -6.03 8.34 -8.99
CA ASN A 91 -5.83 9.66 -8.41
C ASN A 91 -4.55 9.72 -7.57
N GLU A 92 -4.30 8.70 -6.77
CA GLU A 92 -3.11 8.65 -5.93
C GLU A 92 -1.84 8.56 -6.77
N THR A 93 -1.89 7.77 -7.84
CA THR A 93 -0.75 7.61 -8.73
C THR A 93 -0.41 8.95 -9.40
N GLU A 94 -1.42 9.67 -9.88
CA GLU A 94 -1.19 10.96 -10.51
C GLU A 94 -0.63 11.98 -9.52
N SER A 95 -1.16 11.98 -8.30
CA SER A 95 -0.65 12.88 -7.26
C SER A 95 0.82 12.59 -6.96
N TRP A 96 1.16 11.32 -6.86
CA TRP A 96 2.54 10.93 -6.59
C TRP A 96 3.46 11.35 -7.73
N GLU A 97 3.03 11.14 -8.97
CA GLU A 97 3.84 11.50 -10.12
C GLU A 97 4.10 13.00 -10.16
N ARG A 98 3.09 13.81 -9.86
CA ARG A 98 3.28 15.26 -9.82
C ARG A 98 4.22 15.67 -8.70
N LEU A 99 4.04 15.08 -7.52
CA LEU A 99 4.88 15.44 -6.38
C LEU A 99 6.33 15.03 -6.61
N SER A 100 6.56 13.81 -7.08
CA SER A 100 7.92 13.33 -7.29
C SER A 100 8.63 14.13 -8.39
N ALA A 101 7.90 14.51 -9.44
CA ALA A 101 8.48 15.35 -10.48
C ALA A 101 8.87 16.73 -9.93
N ALA A 102 8.00 17.31 -9.10
CA ALA A 102 8.28 18.60 -8.49
C ALA A 102 9.49 18.54 -7.57
N VAL A 103 9.56 17.49 -6.76
CA VAL A 103 10.70 17.30 -5.86
C VAL A 103 11.99 17.17 -6.66
N ASN A 104 11.95 16.38 -7.74
CA ASN A 104 13.13 16.21 -8.58
C ASN A 104 13.57 17.53 -9.21
N CYS A 105 12.61 18.37 -9.61
CA CYS A 105 12.97 19.68 -10.13
C CYS A 105 13.76 20.52 -9.12
N ILE A 106 13.34 20.48 -7.86
CA ILE A 106 14.04 21.19 -6.81
C ILE A 106 15.43 20.60 -6.60
N LEU A 107 15.53 19.28 -6.57
CA LEU A 107 16.81 18.62 -6.32
C LEU A 107 17.82 18.87 -7.45
N GLU A 108 17.35 19.10 -8.66
CA GLU A 108 18.20 19.33 -9.82
C GLU A 108 18.58 20.79 -9.99
N THR A 109 18.03 21.66 -9.18
CA THR A 109 18.35 23.09 -9.24
C THR A 109 19.76 23.33 -8.71
N SER A 110 20.53 24.16 -9.42
CA SER A 110 21.91 24.50 -9.03
C SER A 110 21.95 25.46 -7.85
#